data_0c1d8511e985adda8a3dd688b673dc2a
#
_entry.id   0c1d8511e985adda8a3dd688b673dc2a
#
_cell.length_a   1.000
_cell.length_b   1.000
_cell.length_c   1.000
_cell.angle_alpha   90.00
_cell.angle_beta   90.00
_cell.angle_gamma   90.00
#
_symmetry.space_group_name_H-M   'P 1'
#
loop_
_entity.id
_entity.type
_entity.pdbx_description
1 polymer ?
#
loop_
_entity_poly.entity_id
_entity_poly.type
_entity_poly.pdbx_seq_one_letter_code
_entity_poly.pdbx_strand_id
1 'polypeptide(L)'
;LPYTYGCGKVAVVVEDCISAVAVGEIDGFVGLAVLGTSLSVVHKEYLSQFSTAIVALDPDALPKTMQFAKELRPFVDTVKVLKLTDDLKMRNETDITNLKNAGV
;
A
#
# COMPACT_ATOMS: atom_id res chain seq x y z
N LEU A 1 -9.09 11.26 -9.24
CA LEU A 1 -7.90 11.27 -8.39
C LEU A 1 -7.88 10.06 -7.49
N PRO A 2 -6.73 9.45 -7.24
CA PRO A 2 -6.65 8.34 -6.29
C PRO A 2 -6.93 8.83 -4.88
N TYR A 3 -7.55 7.99 -4.07
CA TYR A 3 -7.73 8.31 -2.66
C TYR A 3 -6.41 8.04 -1.92
N THR A 4 -5.86 9.09 -1.33
CA THR A 4 -4.60 8.99 -0.58
C THR A 4 -4.73 9.70 0.76
N TYR A 5 -3.94 9.26 1.73
CA TYR A 5 -3.89 9.89 3.04
C TYR A 5 -2.45 9.83 3.58
N GLY A 6 -2.03 10.93 4.19
CA GLY A 6 -0.71 11.05 4.77
C GLY A 6 0.28 11.69 3.81
N CYS A 7 1.52 11.84 4.27
CA CYS A 7 2.61 12.31 3.43
C CYS A 7 3.90 11.62 3.84
N GLY A 8 4.75 11.35 2.86
CA GLY A 8 6.00 10.65 3.11
C GLY A 8 6.59 10.11 1.83
N LYS A 9 7.62 9.28 1.97
CA LYS A 9 8.38 8.76 0.84
C LYS A 9 8.05 7.32 0.47
N VAL A 10 7.26 6.65 1.29
CA VAL A 10 6.87 5.26 1.05
C VAL A 10 5.36 5.23 0.85
N ALA A 11 4.93 4.68 -0.28
CA ALA A 11 3.50 4.52 -0.56
C ALA A 11 3.08 3.09 -0.21
N VAL A 12 1.88 2.95 0.35
CA VAL A 12 1.31 1.66 0.70
C VAL A 12 -0.05 1.53 0.02
N VAL A 13 -0.19 0.49 -0.78
CA VAL A 13 -1.43 0.20 -1.51
C VAL A 13 -2.31 -0.68 -0.64
N VAL A 14 -3.51 -0.20 -0.34
CA VAL A 14 -4.50 -0.89 0.49
C VAL A 14 -5.85 -0.95 -0.22
N GLU A 15 -6.81 -1.68 0.33
CA GLU A 15 -8.09 -1.90 -0.35
C GLU A 15 -9.14 -0.84 -0.05
N ASP A 16 -9.11 -0.22 1.12
CA ASP A 16 -10.16 0.73 1.51
C ASP A 16 -9.60 2.01 2.13
N CYS A 17 -10.46 3.02 2.22
CA CYS A 17 -10.06 4.34 2.70
C CYS A 17 -9.65 4.32 4.17
N ILE A 18 -10.30 3.52 5.00
CA ILE A 18 -9.98 3.45 6.42
C ILE A 18 -8.58 2.87 6.62
N SER A 19 -8.22 1.85 5.85
CA SER A 19 -6.86 1.30 5.87
C SER A 19 -5.83 2.33 5.38
N ALA A 20 -6.17 3.12 4.36
CA ALA A 20 -5.29 4.18 3.88
C ALA A 20 -5.03 5.23 4.96
N VAL A 21 -6.06 5.59 5.74
CA VAL A 21 -5.90 6.51 6.87
C VAL A 21 -4.98 5.92 7.92
N ALA A 22 -5.17 4.64 8.27
CA ALA A 22 -4.31 3.96 9.24
C ALA A 22 -2.84 4.00 8.82
N VAL A 23 -2.56 3.79 7.53
CA VAL A 23 -1.20 3.90 6.99
C VAL A 23 -0.67 5.33 7.10
N GLY A 24 -1.48 6.30 6.67
CA GLY A 24 -1.05 7.69 6.59
C GLY A 24 -0.83 8.34 7.95
N GLU A 25 -1.31 7.73 9.03
CA GLU A 25 -1.02 8.17 10.39
C GLU A 25 0.41 7.82 10.82
N ILE A 26 1.09 6.96 10.08
CA ILE A 26 2.47 6.56 10.38
C ILE A 26 3.41 7.52 9.66
N ASP A 27 4.36 8.10 10.38
CA ASP A 27 5.32 9.04 9.82
C ASP A 27 6.08 8.41 8.64
N GLY A 28 6.12 9.15 7.54
CA GLY A 28 6.86 8.73 6.35
C GLY A 28 6.09 7.86 5.39
N PHE A 29 4.82 7.56 5.67
CA PHE A 29 3.98 6.67 4.86
C PHE A 29 2.78 7.39 4.29
N VAL A 30 2.44 7.02 3.06
CA VAL A 30 1.22 7.47 2.37
C VAL A 30 0.37 6.25 2.07
N GLY A 31 -0.87 6.24 2.52
CA GLY A 31 -1.82 5.19 2.15
C GLY A 31 -2.52 5.54 0.86
N LEU A 32 -2.61 4.61 -0.07
CA LEU A 32 -3.40 4.74 -1.30
C LEU A 32 -4.43 3.63 -1.33
N ALA A 33 -5.70 3.99 -1.37
CA ALA A 33 -6.80 3.03 -1.41
C ALA A 33 -7.17 2.71 -2.86
N VAL A 34 -7.11 1.44 -3.21
CA VAL A 34 -7.60 0.94 -4.50
C VAL A 34 -9.00 0.41 -4.25
N LEU A 35 -10.01 1.19 -4.64
CA LEU A 35 -11.41 0.89 -4.33
C LEU A 35 -12.06 -0.06 -5.34
N GLY A 36 -11.29 -0.64 -6.22
CA GLY A 36 -11.76 -1.59 -7.22
C GLY A 36 -10.93 -2.86 -7.22
N THR A 37 -11.12 -3.66 -8.27
CA THR A 37 -10.45 -4.96 -8.41
C THR A 37 -9.12 -4.87 -9.14
N SER A 38 -8.77 -3.69 -9.67
CA SER A 38 -7.54 -3.51 -10.45
C SER A 38 -6.94 -2.14 -10.23
N LEU A 39 -5.64 -2.04 -10.51
CA LEU A 39 -4.92 -0.78 -10.50
C LEU A 39 -5.22 -0.02 -11.79
N SER A 40 -5.63 1.24 -11.66
CA SER A 40 -5.83 2.11 -12.82
C SER A 40 -4.52 2.77 -13.25
N VAL A 41 -4.53 3.37 -14.43
CA VAL A 41 -3.40 4.19 -14.91
C VAL A 41 -3.11 5.32 -13.92
N VAL A 42 -4.15 5.93 -13.37
CA VAL A 42 -3.99 7.04 -12.41
C VAL A 42 -3.28 6.57 -11.15
N HIS A 43 -3.61 5.39 -10.64
CA HIS A 43 -2.92 4.81 -9.50
C HIS A 43 -1.43 4.60 -9.81
N LYS A 44 -1.14 4.04 -10.97
CA LYS A 44 0.24 3.75 -11.39
C LYS A 44 1.06 5.03 -11.56
N GLU A 45 0.47 6.04 -12.16
CA GLU A 45 1.14 7.34 -12.32
C GLU A 45 1.44 7.98 -10.98
N TYR A 46 0.49 7.96 -10.06
CA TYR A 46 0.70 8.50 -8.72
C TYR A 46 1.84 7.75 -8.01
N LEU A 47 1.80 6.42 -8.05
CA LEU A 47 2.79 5.59 -7.36
C LEU A 47 4.19 5.70 -7.97
N SER A 48 4.30 6.06 -9.25
CA SER A 48 5.59 6.22 -9.92
C SER A 48 6.45 7.34 -9.32
N GLN A 49 5.87 8.22 -8.53
CA GLN A 49 6.59 9.27 -7.82
C GLN A 49 7.40 8.75 -6.64
N PHE A 50 7.12 7.55 -6.19
CA PHE A 50 7.76 6.96 -5.00
C PHE A 50 8.84 5.98 -5.43
N SER A 51 9.94 5.93 -4.68
CA SER A 51 10.97 4.93 -4.92
C SER A 51 10.58 3.58 -4.32
N THR A 52 9.72 3.57 -3.32
CA THR A 52 9.25 2.34 -2.68
C THR A 52 7.73 2.34 -2.59
N ALA A 53 7.12 1.25 -3.03
CA ALA A 53 5.70 1.00 -2.85
C ALA A 53 5.53 -0.37 -2.19
N ILE A 54 4.65 -0.43 -1.21
CA ILE A 54 4.34 -1.67 -0.49
C ILE A 54 2.88 -2.03 -0.80
N VAL A 55 2.64 -3.24 -1.25
CA VAL A 55 1.28 -3.74 -1.47
C VAL A 55 0.86 -4.51 -0.23
N ALA A 56 -0.15 -3.99 0.47
CA ALA A 56 -0.61 -4.53 1.75
C ALA A 56 -2.15 -4.63 1.74
N LEU A 57 -2.64 -5.56 0.94
CA LEU A 57 -4.07 -5.82 0.83
C LEU A 57 -4.53 -6.73 1.96
N ASP A 58 -5.84 -6.94 2.06
CA ASP A 58 -6.42 -7.81 3.08
C ASP A 58 -5.81 -9.22 3.02
N PRO A 59 -5.73 -9.92 4.15
CA PRO A 59 -5.03 -11.22 4.21
C PRO A 59 -5.52 -12.27 3.23
N ASP A 60 -6.80 -12.22 2.83
CA ASP A 60 -7.40 -13.18 1.90
C ASP A 60 -7.22 -12.78 0.42
N ALA A 61 -6.54 -11.68 0.15
CA ALA A 61 -6.39 -11.15 -1.21
C ALA A 61 -4.98 -11.40 -1.79
N LEU A 62 -4.35 -12.53 -1.46
CA LEU A 62 -2.98 -12.80 -1.88
C LEU A 62 -2.80 -12.83 -3.40
N PRO A 63 -3.66 -13.47 -4.19
CA PRO A 63 -3.51 -13.45 -5.66
C PRO A 63 -3.54 -12.03 -6.22
N LYS A 64 -4.44 -11.19 -5.71
CA LYS A 64 -4.57 -9.78 -6.12
C LYS A 64 -3.34 -8.99 -5.69
N THR A 65 -2.83 -9.25 -4.49
CA THR A 65 -1.59 -8.63 -3.98
C THR A 65 -0.42 -8.91 -4.92
N MET A 66 -0.25 -10.15 -5.32
CA MET A 66 0.85 -10.53 -6.21
C MET A 66 0.69 -9.92 -7.59
N GLN A 67 -0.54 -9.83 -8.09
CA GLN A 67 -0.83 -9.20 -9.37
C GLN A 67 -0.51 -7.71 -9.34
N PHE A 68 -0.92 -7.01 -8.29
CA PHE A 68 -0.62 -5.58 -8.13
C PHE A 68 0.89 -5.34 -8.06
N ALA A 69 1.60 -6.14 -7.29
CA ALA A 69 3.06 -6.00 -7.19
C ALA A 69 3.72 -6.16 -8.56
N LYS A 70 3.27 -7.16 -9.33
CA LYS A 70 3.79 -7.39 -10.67
C LYS A 70 3.54 -6.20 -11.59
N GLU A 71 2.34 -5.62 -11.53
CA GLU A 71 1.97 -4.48 -12.37
C GLU A 71 2.73 -3.20 -11.99
N LEU A 72 3.13 -3.06 -10.73
CA LEU A 72 3.83 -1.87 -10.24
C LEU A 72 5.33 -1.87 -10.53
N ARG A 73 5.93 -3.03 -10.69
CA ARG A 73 7.40 -3.12 -10.89
C ARG A 73 7.94 -2.25 -12.02
N PRO A 74 7.26 -2.11 -13.16
CA PRO A 74 7.75 -1.21 -14.21
C PRO A 74 7.70 0.27 -13.86
N PHE A 75 6.92 0.65 -12.84
CA PHE A 75 6.67 2.06 -12.49
C PHE A 75 7.38 2.51 -11.22
N VAL A 76 7.76 1.58 -10.35
CA VAL A 76 8.33 1.87 -9.04
C VAL A 76 9.61 1.05 -8.86
N ASP A 77 10.69 1.70 -8.40
CA ASP A 77 11.99 1.05 -8.28
C ASP A 77 11.97 -0.15 -7.33
N THR A 78 11.35 0.01 -6.17
CA THR A 78 11.25 -1.05 -5.17
C THR A 78 9.79 -1.32 -4.87
N VAL A 79 9.35 -2.54 -5.15
CA VAL A 79 7.99 -2.98 -4.84
C VAL A 79 8.08 -4.13 -3.85
N LYS A 80 7.43 -3.97 -2.70
CA LYS A 80 7.40 -4.98 -1.65
C LYS A 80 5.97 -5.46 -1.44
N VAL A 81 5.84 -6.70 -1.01
CA VAL A 81 4.56 -7.28 -0.64
C VAL A 81 4.58 -7.52 0.87
N LEU A 82 3.55 -7.02 1.55
CA LEU A 82 3.40 -7.24 2.98
C LEU A 82 2.18 -8.15 3.21
N LYS A 83 2.43 -9.30 3.83
CA LYS A 83 1.35 -10.19 4.20
C LYS A 83 0.85 -9.77 5.58
N LEU A 84 -0.40 -9.35 5.64
CA LEU A 84 -1.01 -8.88 6.88
C LEU A 84 -1.63 -10.03 7.68
N THR A 85 -1.71 -9.85 9.00
CA THR A 85 -2.49 -10.70 9.88
C THR A 85 -3.97 -10.30 9.81
N ASP A 86 -4.22 -8.98 9.79
CA ASP A 86 -5.56 -8.38 9.68
C ASP A 86 -5.49 -7.21 8.70
N ASP A 87 -6.64 -6.68 8.32
CA ASP A 87 -6.69 -5.44 7.55
C ASP A 87 -5.98 -4.33 8.33
N LEU A 88 -5.27 -3.43 7.64
CA LEU A 88 -4.54 -2.36 8.30
C LEU A 88 -5.44 -1.42 9.10
N LYS A 89 -6.72 -1.31 8.75
CA LYS A 89 -7.68 -0.53 9.54
C LYS A 89 -7.81 -1.02 10.97
N MET A 90 -7.50 -2.29 11.22
CA MET A 90 -7.54 -2.87 12.57
C MET A 90 -6.34 -2.46 13.43
N ARG A 91 -5.31 -1.88 12.82
CA ARG A 91 -4.10 -1.39 13.48
C ARG A 91 -3.42 -2.45 14.36
N ASN A 92 -3.38 -3.69 13.87
CA ASN A 92 -2.69 -4.79 14.53
C ASN A 92 -1.22 -4.41 14.73
N GLU A 93 -0.71 -4.53 15.95
CA GLU A 93 0.65 -4.09 16.28
C GLU A 93 1.72 -4.81 15.47
N THR A 94 1.55 -6.11 15.24
CA THR A 94 2.49 -6.90 14.44
C THR A 94 2.52 -6.37 13.00
N ASP A 95 1.35 -6.11 12.43
CA ASP A 95 1.24 -5.60 11.06
C ASP A 95 1.85 -4.21 10.94
N ILE A 96 1.61 -3.32 11.90
CA ILE A 96 2.18 -1.98 11.91
C ILE A 96 3.71 -2.05 12.02
N THR A 97 4.24 -2.90 12.89
CA THR A 97 5.68 -3.09 13.04
C THR A 97 6.30 -3.61 11.73
N ASN A 98 5.67 -4.59 11.11
CA ASN A 98 6.15 -5.15 9.84
C ASN A 98 6.10 -4.11 8.73
N LEU A 99 5.06 -3.26 8.71
CA LEU A 99 4.95 -2.19 7.74
C LEU A 99 6.09 -1.19 7.90
N LYS A 100 6.37 -0.74 9.12
CA LYS A 100 7.47 0.18 9.39
C LYS A 100 8.80 -0.41 8.96
N ASN A 101 9.04 -1.68 9.24
CA ASN A 101 10.28 -2.36 8.86
C ASN A 101 10.39 -2.49 7.33
N ALA A 102 9.30 -2.73 6.65
CA ALA A 102 9.29 -2.83 5.19
C ALA A 102 9.60 -1.50 4.51
N GLY A 103 9.28 -0.39 5.16
CA GLY A 103 9.50 0.95 4.62
C GLY A 103 10.93 1.47 4.76
N VAL A 104 11.80 0.72 5.42
CA VAL A 104 13.19 1.15 5.66
C VAL A 104 14.09 0.83 4.48
#